data_5774e7368490ddb3ca4c436998a96152
#
_entry.id   5774e7368490ddb3ca4c436998a96152
#
_cell.length_a   1.000
_cell.length_b   1.000
_cell.length_c   1.000
_cell.angle_alpha   90.00
_cell.angle_beta   90.00
_cell.angle_gamma   90.00
#
_symmetry.space_group_name_H-M   'P 1'
#
loop_
_entity.id
_entity.type
_entity.pdbx_description
1 polymer ?
#
loop_
_entity_poly.entity_id
_entity_poly.type
_entity_poly.pdbx_seq_one_letter_code
_entity_poly.pdbx_strand_id
1 'polypeptide(L)'
;HGHDRNRLLHSVPQGSSRKDVTVYVSYDEGISWPISKRIVPYSSAYSSLCILKDNTIGLYVEESYMGEGDYRTVFYNFSLEWLTDGEDGIVTVEEIVSARNELEIYPVPASKYIKVKSKDLIHINIYNINAQLIRSLENYNEILTIDISDFAKGTYFIEETVEFTDKDKS
;
A
#
# COMPACT_ATOMS: atom_id res chain seq x y z
N HIS A 1 10.05 5.64 1.82
CA HIS A 1 9.14 5.88 0.71
C HIS A 1 8.60 4.54 0.26
N GLY A 2 7.32 4.27 0.52
CA GLY A 2 6.66 3.10 -0.03
C GLY A 2 6.78 3.15 -1.55
N HIS A 3 7.27 2.09 -2.15
CA HIS A 3 7.43 1.94 -3.59
C HIS A 3 6.09 1.65 -4.25
N ASP A 4 5.06 2.43 -3.91
CA ASP A 4 3.79 2.30 -4.56
C ASP A 4 3.81 3.07 -5.89
N ARG A 5 3.28 2.43 -6.93
CA ARG A 5 3.22 3.04 -8.27
C ARG A 5 2.09 4.07 -8.29
N ASN A 6 2.28 5.17 -9.00
CA ASN A 6 1.15 6.01 -9.39
C ASN A 6 0.21 5.20 -10.28
N ARG A 7 -1.08 5.24 -9.99
CA ARG A 7 -2.11 4.54 -10.77
C ARG A 7 -3.20 5.52 -11.14
N LEU A 8 -3.56 5.55 -12.39
CA LEU A 8 -4.74 6.26 -12.88
C LEU A 8 -5.77 5.21 -13.28
N LEU A 9 -6.99 5.36 -12.76
CA LEU A 9 -8.12 4.51 -13.09
C LEU A 9 -9.11 5.27 -13.97
N HIS A 10 -9.65 4.60 -14.98
CA HIS A 10 -10.65 5.15 -15.86
C HIS A 10 -11.76 4.12 -16.13
N SER A 11 -13.02 4.52 -15.99
CA SER A 11 -14.17 3.69 -16.32
C SER A 11 -14.94 4.28 -17.48
N VAL A 12 -15.27 3.45 -18.45
CA VAL A 12 -15.99 3.88 -19.67
C VAL A 12 -16.77 2.72 -20.29
N PRO A 13 -17.97 2.96 -20.86
CA PRO A 13 -18.65 2.02 -21.74
C PRO A 13 -17.82 1.75 -23.00
N GLN A 14 -17.84 0.50 -23.50
CA GLN A 14 -17.10 0.12 -24.70
C GLN A 14 -17.95 0.24 -25.96
N GLY A 15 -17.26 0.52 -27.07
CA GLY A 15 -17.84 0.47 -28.42
C GLY A 15 -18.78 1.65 -28.74
N SER A 16 -19.63 1.45 -29.74
CA SER A 16 -20.53 2.47 -30.28
C SER A 16 -21.87 2.60 -29.54
N SER A 17 -22.11 1.76 -28.55
CA SER A 17 -23.31 1.73 -27.72
C SER A 17 -22.98 1.80 -26.23
N ARG A 18 -23.95 2.24 -25.43
CA ARG A 18 -23.82 2.29 -23.96
C ARG A 18 -23.91 0.89 -23.36
N LYS A 19 -22.78 0.17 -23.35
CA LYS A 19 -22.65 -1.19 -22.80
C LYS A 19 -21.20 -1.48 -22.38
N ASP A 20 -21.01 -2.60 -21.72
CA ASP A 20 -19.69 -3.16 -21.41
C ASP A 20 -18.80 -2.17 -20.64
N VAL A 21 -19.29 -1.59 -19.52
CA VAL A 21 -18.44 -0.72 -18.71
C VAL A 21 -17.20 -1.47 -18.27
N THR A 22 -16.07 -0.92 -18.70
CA THR A 22 -14.73 -1.46 -18.49
C THR A 22 -13.91 -0.48 -17.66
N VAL A 23 -13.16 -0.99 -16.70
CA VAL A 23 -12.19 -0.21 -15.93
C VAL A 23 -10.80 -0.47 -16.49
N TYR A 24 -10.07 0.59 -16.72
CA TYR A 24 -8.70 0.62 -17.22
C TYR A 24 -7.75 1.10 -16.14
N VAL A 25 -6.51 0.61 -16.17
CA VAL A 25 -5.42 1.04 -15.28
C VAL A 25 -4.27 1.54 -16.13
N SER A 26 -3.78 2.73 -15.79
CA SER A 26 -2.56 3.32 -16.34
C SER A 26 -1.52 3.51 -15.24
N TYR A 27 -0.26 3.32 -15.60
CA TYR A 27 0.92 3.52 -14.72
C TYR A 27 1.84 4.65 -15.18
N ASP A 28 1.45 5.35 -16.25
CA ASP A 28 2.24 6.36 -16.95
C ASP A 28 1.43 7.63 -17.22
N GLU A 29 0.59 8.04 -16.25
CA GLU A 29 -0.22 9.26 -16.29
C GLU A 29 -1.24 9.29 -17.47
N GLY A 30 -1.71 8.10 -17.90
CA GLY A 30 -2.71 7.97 -18.95
C GLY A 30 -2.14 7.90 -20.38
N ILE A 31 -0.82 7.78 -20.55
CA ILE A 31 -0.19 7.61 -21.87
C ILE A 31 -0.52 6.24 -22.44
N SER A 32 -0.48 5.19 -21.59
CA SER A 32 -0.91 3.84 -21.94
C SER A 32 -1.85 3.24 -20.90
N TRP A 33 -2.63 2.24 -21.31
CA TRP A 33 -3.62 1.56 -20.48
C TRP A 33 -3.46 0.04 -20.64
N PRO A 34 -2.37 -0.53 -20.07
CA PRO A 34 -2.00 -1.93 -20.28
C PRO A 34 -2.99 -2.92 -19.67
N ILE A 35 -3.74 -2.51 -18.66
CA ILE A 35 -4.70 -3.36 -17.95
C ILE A 35 -6.10 -2.83 -18.18
N SER A 36 -7.03 -3.76 -18.46
CA SER A 36 -8.45 -3.46 -18.56
C SER A 36 -9.28 -4.64 -18.12
N LYS A 37 -10.36 -4.38 -17.39
CA LYS A 37 -11.32 -5.41 -16.99
C LYS A 37 -12.75 -4.93 -17.18
N ARG A 38 -13.55 -5.72 -17.88
CA ARG A 38 -14.97 -5.47 -18.07
C ARG A 38 -15.72 -5.82 -16.78
N ILE A 39 -16.40 -4.83 -16.20
CA ILE A 39 -17.15 -4.99 -14.95
C ILE A 39 -18.63 -5.29 -15.23
N VAL A 40 -19.23 -4.55 -16.16
CA VAL A 40 -20.64 -4.70 -16.53
C VAL A 40 -20.75 -5.18 -17.97
N PRO A 41 -21.15 -6.44 -18.21
CA PRO A 41 -21.12 -7.05 -19.55
C PRO A 41 -22.41 -6.85 -20.38
N TYR A 42 -23.21 -5.83 -20.05
CA TYR A 42 -24.48 -5.53 -20.70
C TYR A 42 -24.69 -4.02 -20.79
N SER A 43 -25.93 -3.60 -21.08
CA SER A 43 -26.27 -2.17 -21.21
C SER A 43 -25.87 -1.40 -19.96
N SER A 44 -25.08 -0.36 -20.14
CA SER A 44 -24.53 0.46 -19.04
C SER A 44 -24.20 1.85 -19.55
N ALA A 45 -24.40 2.85 -18.70
CA ALA A 45 -24.30 4.24 -19.10
C ALA A 45 -23.24 4.99 -18.29
N TYR A 46 -23.66 5.87 -17.39
CA TYR A 46 -22.74 6.68 -16.60
C TYR A 46 -22.08 5.86 -15.51
N SER A 47 -20.81 6.18 -15.23
CA SER A 47 -20.07 5.55 -14.16
C SER A 47 -19.17 6.56 -13.42
N SER A 48 -18.87 6.27 -12.16
CA SER A 48 -17.97 7.05 -11.33
C SER A 48 -17.13 6.13 -10.46
N LEU A 49 -15.83 6.40 -10.35
CA LEU A 49 -14.89 5.67 -9.52
C LEU A 49 -14.55 6.45 -8.26
N CYS A 50 -14.31 5.74 -7.16
CA CYS A 50 -13.74 6.28 -5.94
C CYS A 50 -12.83 5.24 -5.29
N ILE A 51 -11.87 5.70 -4.48
CA ILE A 51 -11.08 4.84 -3.60
C ILE A 51 -11.70 4.91 -2.21
N LEU A 52 -11.98 3.75 -1.63
CA LEU A 52 -12.54 3.62 -0.30
C LEU A 52 -11.45 3.64 0.77
N LYS A 53 -11.86 3.77 2.05
CA LYS A 53 -10.92 3.86 3.18
C LYS A 53 -10.06 2.61 3.38
N ASP A 54 -10.56 1.47 2.94
CA ASP A 54 -9.86 0.17 2.96
C ASP A 54 -9.01 -0.07 1.70
N ASN A 55 -8.78 0.98 0.90
CA ASN A 55 -8.07 0.95 -0.37
C ASN A 55 -8.72 0.10 -1.47
N THR A 56 -9.96 -0.34 -1.28
CA THR A 56 -10.72 -0.95 -2.37
C THR A 56 -11.26 0.11 -3.33
N ILE A 57 -11.65 -0.33 -4.52
CA ILE A 57 -12.17 0.52 -5.59
C ILE A 57 -13.69 0.40 -5.60
N GLY A 58 -14.36 1.52 -5.40
CA GLY A 58 -15.81 1.65 -5.58
C GLY A 58 -16.13 2.12 -6.99
N LEU A 59 -17.01 1.42 -7.68
CA LEU A 59 -17.56 1.81 -8.98
C LEU A 59 -19.06 1.96 -8.87
N TYR A 60 -19.54 3.17 -9.05
CA TYR A 60 -20.96 3.48 -9.20
C TYR A 60 -21.29 3.50 -10.67
N VAL A 61 -22.31 2.76 -11.12
CA VAL A 61 -22.65 2.62 -12.54
C VAL A 61 -24.14 2.50 -12.76
N GLU A 62 -24.63 3.12 -13.82
CA GLU A 62 -25.97 2.88 -14.35
C GLU A 62 -25.93 1.67 -15.29
N GLU A 63 -26.75 0.65 -15.00
CA GLU A 63 -26.80 -0.60 -15.77
C GLU A 63 -28.22 -1.07 -16.04
N SER A 64 -28.41 -1.83 -17.10
CA SER A 64 -29.68 -2.46 -17.43
C SER A 64 -29.50 -3.84 -18.06
N TYR A 65 -30.12 -4.85 -17.47
CA TYR A 65 -30.17 -6.19 -18.05
C TYR A 65 -31.17 -6.32 -19.22
N MET A 66 -32.15 -5.41 -19.25
CA MET A 66 -33.27 -5.46 -20.19
C MET A 66 -32.99 -4.69 -21.49
N GLY A 67 -31.82 -4.03 -21.59
CA GLY A 67 -31.45 -3.17 -22.71
C GLY A 67 -31.51 -1.69 -22.34
N GLU A 68 -31.38 -0.80 -23.35
CA GLU A 68 -31.38 0.64 -23.10
C GLU A 68 -32.73 1.13 -22.61
N GLY A 69 -32.75 2.00 -21.59
CA GLY A 69 -33.92 2.70 -21.10
C GLY A 69 -34.42 2.30 -19.71
N ASP A 70 -34.05 1.14 -19.20
CA ASP A 70 -34.41 0.70 -17.84
C ASP A 70 -33.16 0.60 -16.96
N TYR A 71 -32.51 1.75 -16.76
CA TYR A 71 -31.28 1.81 -15.99
C TYR A 71 -31.57 1.85 -14.48
N ARG A 72 -30.84 1.04 -13.75
CA ARG A 72 -30.69 1.09 -12.28
C ARG A 72 -29.27 1.47 -11.92
N THR A 73 -29.08 2.07 -10.78
CA THR A 73 -27.77 2.41 -10.27
C THR A 73 -27.27 1.29 -9.36
N VAL A 74 -26.08 0.81 -9.62
CA VAL A 74 -25.44 -0.28 -8.86
C VAL A 74 -24.07 0.17 -8.39
N PHE A 75 -23.71 -0.28 -7.20
CA PHE A 75 -22.39 -0.07 -6.63
C PHE A 75 -21.63 -1.38 -6.62
N TYR A 76 -20.48 -1.39 -7.28
CA TYR A 76 -19.51 -2.49 -7.27
C TYR A 76 -18.33 -2.12 -6.37
N ASN A 77 -17.83 -3.09 -5.62
CA ASN A 77 -16.62 -2.96 -4.81
C ASN A 77 -15.66 -4.10 -5.17
N PHE A 78 -14.41 -3.77 -5.46
CA PHE A 78 -13.38 -4.75 -5.79
C PHE A 78 -11.98 -4.24 -5.44
N SER A 79 -11.04 -5.15 -5.26
CA SER A 79 -9.65 -4.81 -5.00
C SER A 79 -8.88 -4.51 -6.30
N LEU A 80 -7.75 -3.80 -6.18
CA LEU A 80 -6.84 -3.61 -7.29
C LEU A 80 -6.27 -4.94 -7.78
N GLU A 81 -5.95 -5.85 -6.86
CA GLU A 81 -5.49 -7.20 -7.18
C GLU A 81 -6.50 -7.96 -8.05
N TRP A 82 -7.78 -7.92 -7.70
CA TRP A 82 -8.82 -8.53 -8.54
C TRP A 82 -8.92 -7.84 -9.91
N LEU A 83 -8.83 -6.51 -9.95
CA LEU A 83 -8.89 -5.74 -11.20
C LEU A 83 -7.76 -6.11 -12.16
N THR A 84 -6.58 -6.40 -11.63
CA THR A 84 -5.34 -6.66 -12.39
C THR A 84 -5.01 -8.15 -12.54
N ASP A 85 -5.92 -9.05 -12.15
CA ASP A 85 -5.71 -10.51 -12.15
C ASP A 85 -4.47 -10.94 -11.34
N GLY A 86 -4.17 -10.21 -10.25
CA GLY A 86 -3.04 -10.47 -9.36
C GLY A 86 -1.71 -9.84 -9.80
N GLU A 87 -1.67 -9.12 -10.93
CA GLU A 87 -0.43 -8.45 -11.39
C GLU A 87 -0.05 -7.22 -10.56
N ASP A 88 -1.02 -6.63 -9.86
CA ASP A 88 -0.83 -5.47 -9.01
C ASP A 88 -1.78 -5.50 -7.81
N GLY A 89 -1.26 -5.12 -6.66
CA GLY A 89 -2.00 -5.02 -5.40
C GLY A 89 -1.54 -3.81 -4.61
N ILE A 90 -2.42 -3.26 -3.80
CA ILE A 90 -2.03 -2.25 -2.81
C ILE A 90 -1.53 -3.01 -1.60
N VAL A 91 -0.24 -2.91 -1.33
CA VAL A 91 0.34 -3.44 -0.09
C VAL A 91 -0.15 -2.56 1.06
N THR A 92 -0.99 -3.12 1.91
CA THR A 92 -1.47 -2.40 3.09
C THR A 92 -0.36 -2.25 4.11
N VAL A 93 -0.46 -1.23 4.97
CA VAL A 93 0.50 -1.06 6.07
C VAL A 93 0.53 -2.30 6.96
N GLU A 94 -0.58 -3.01 7.11
CA GLU A 94 -0.67 -4.26 7.86
C GLU A 94 0.12 -5.40 7.18
N GLU A 95 0.10 -5.51 5.86
CA GLU A 95 0.92 -6.49 5.12
C GLU A 95 2.41 -6.12 5.16
N ILE A 96 2.73 -4.83 5.07
CA ILE A 96 4.11 -4.35 5.26
C ILE A 96 4.59 -4.66 6.68
N VAL A 97 3.74 -4.45 7.69
CA VAL A 97 4.07 -4.74 9.10
C VAL A 97 4.16 -6.25 9.35
N SER A 98 3.33 -7.08 8.71
CA SER A 98 3.40 -8.54 8.85
C SER A 98 4.56 -9.18 8.06
N ALA A 99 4.95 -8.58 6.94
CA ALA A 99 6.10 -9.02 6.14
C ALA A 99 7.45 -8.49 6.67
N ARG A 100 7.43 -7.35 7.36
CA ARG A 100 8.58 -6.86 8.12
C ARG A 100 8.61 -7.55 9.46
N ASN A 101 9.61 -8.39 9.64
CA ASN A 101 9.92 -9.05 10.89
C ASN A 101 9.76 -8.08 12.06
N GLU A 102 9.07 -8.56 13.07
CA GLU A 102 8.69 -7.87 14.29
C GLU A 102 9.88 -7.14 14.92
N LEU A 103 10.01 -5.82 14.65
CA LEU A 103 10.87 -4.96 15.44
C LEU A 103 10.20 -4.74 16.80
N GLU A 104 10.64 -5.49 17.79
CA GLU A 104 10.17 -5.30 19.15
C GLU A 104 11.08 -4.33 19.89
N ILE A 105 10.49 -3.27 20.48
CA ILE A 105 11.22 -2.29 21.29
C ILE A 105 10.65 -2.30 22.69
N TYR A 106 11.50 -2.58 23.69
CA TYR A 106 11.09 -2.60 25.09
C TYR A 106 12.22 -2.23 26.05
N PRO A 107 11.92 -1.69 27.25
CA PRO A 107 10.61 -1.16 27.66
C PRO A 107 10.29 0.18 26.98
N VAL A 108 9.01 0.45 26.81
CA VAL A 108 8.52 1.77 26.39
C VAL A 108 7.38 2.16 27.33
N PRO A 109 7.49 3.27 28.08
CA PRO A 109 8.60 4.24 28.15
C PRO A 109 9.87 3.68 28.80
N ALA A 110 11.03 4.27 28.46
CA ALA A 110 12.33 3.87 28.98
C ALA A 110 13.08 5.06 29.61
N SER A 111 14.03 4.78 30.51
CA SER A 111 14.82 5.81 31.18
C SER A 111 16.34 5.61 31.14
N LYS A 112 16.79 4.38 30.94
CA LYS A 112 18.24 4.05 30.95
C LYS A 112 18.65 3.29 29.69
N TYR A 113 17.87 2.32 29.28
CA TYR A 113 18.16 1.51 28.11
C TYR A 113 16.86 1.07 27.45
N ILE A 114 16.94 0.79 26.16
CA ILE A 114 15.95 0.03 25.39
C ILE A 114 16.61 -1.20 24.83
N LYS A 115 15.81 -2.24 24.58
CA LYS A 115 16.20 -3.39 23.80
C LYS A 115 15.41 -3.36 22.50
N VAL A 116 16.13 -3.56 21.42
CA VAL A 116 15.58 -3.71 20.08
C VAL A 116 15.83 -5.14 19.64
N LYS A 117 14.75 -5.86 19.34
CA LYS A 117 14.81 -7.23 18.85
C LYS A 117 14.41 -7.25 17.39
N SER A 118 15.27 -7.85 16.56
CA SER A 118 15.05 -8.07 15.13
C SER A 118 15.72 -9.37 14.71
N LYS A 119 15.19 -10.03 13.69
CA LYS A 119 15.71 -11.30 13.18
C LYS A 119 16.85 -11.13 12.18
N ASP A 120 17.00 -9.96 11.59
CA ASP A 120 17.92 -9.69 10.49
C ASP A 120 19.03 -8.73 10.91
N LEU A 121 20.11 -8.69 10.10
CA LEU A 121 21.15 -7.66 10.13
C LEU A 121 20.52 -6.31 9.86
N ILE A 122 20.58 -5.39 10.84
CA ILE A 122 19.91 -4.10 10.74
C ILE A 122 20.81 -2.93 11.10
N HIS A 123 20.64 -1.83 10.36
CA HIS A 123 21.04 -0.51 10.82
C HIS A 123 19.89 0.11 11.58
N ILE A 124 20.15 0.61 12.77
CA ILE A 124 19.20 1.32 13.61
C ILE A 124 19.59 2.78 13.68
N ASN A 125 18.74 3.67 13.20
CA ASN A 125 18.86 5.10 13.34
C ASN A 125 17.84 5.63 14.34
N ILE A 126 18.26 6.45 15.26
CA ILE A 126 17.41 7.07 16.28
C ILE A 126 17.37 8.58 16.02
N TYR A 127 16.17 9.11 15.85
CA TYR A 127 15.92 10.52 15.57
C TYR A 127 15.08 11.15 16.68
N ASN A 128 15.31 12.43 16.94
CA ASN A 128 14.42 13.23 17.79
C ASN A 128 13.16 13.68 17.00
N ILE A 129 12.26 14.39 17.69
CA ILE A 129 11.01 14.90 17.08
C ILE A 129 11.23 15.91 15.94
N ASN A 130 12.43 16.48 15.82
CA ASN A 130 12.81 17.42 14.75
C ASN A 130 13.49 16.68 13.57
N ALA A 131 13.41 15.36 13.52
CA ALA A 131 14.08 14.51 12.54
C ALA A 131 15.61 14.64 12.51
N GLN A 132 16.23 15.08 13.58
CA GLN A 132 17.69 15.11 13.72
C GLN A 132 18.17 13.72 14.15
N LEU A 133 19.17 13.18 13.46
CA LEU A 133 19.81 11.92 13.83
C LEU A 133 20.56 12.09 15.16
N ILE A 134 20.20 11.32 16.16
CA ILE A 134 20.81 11.33 17.49
C ILE A 134 21.84 10.20 17.60
N ARG A 135 21.52 9.03 17.04
CA ARG A 135 22.41 7.86 17.10
C ARG A 135 22.17 6.94 15.90
N SER A 136 23.25 6.36 15.38
CA SER A 136 23.21 5.31 14.38
C SER A 136 24.00 4.10 14.89
N LEU A 137 23.46 2.90 14.74
CA LEU A 137 24.01 1.65 15.27
C LEU A 137 23.87 0.55 14.22
N GLU A 138 24.87 -0.29 14.13
CA GLU A 138 24.81 -1.55 13.39
C GLU A 138 24.55 -2.69 14.35
N ASN A 139 23.68 -3.60 14.00
CA ASN A 139 23.36 -4.76 14.81
C ASN A 139 23.47 -6.05 14.01
N TYR A 140 24.23 -6.99 14.56
CA TYR A 140 24.45 -8.32 14.02
C TYR A 140 23.88 -9.43 14.92
N ASN A 141 23.15 -9.05 15.97
CA ASN A 141 22.55 -9.95 16.94
C ASN A 141 21.03 -9.80 16.97
N GLU A 142 20.35 -10.86 17.33
CA GLU A 142 18.88 -10.87 17.48
C GLU A 142 18.36 -9.79 18.45
N ILE A 143 19.14 -9.43 19.47
CA ILE A 143 18.77 -8.42 20.46
C ILE A 143 19.92 -7.42 20.63
N LEU A 144 19.62 -6.15 20.36
CA LEU A 144 20.51 -5.02 20.63
C LEU A 144 20.04 -4.27 21.88
N THR A 145 20.93 -4.06 22.83
CA THR A 145 20.68 -3.18 23.99
C THR A 145 21.31 -1.82 23.76
N ILE A 146 20.50 -0.78 23.79
CA ILE A 146 20.92 0.61 23.56
C ILE A 146 20.82 1.40 24.87
N ASP A 147 21.94 1.95 25.33
CA ASP A 147 21.95 2.88 26.45
C ASP A 147 21.40 4.23 25.96
N ILE A 148 20.41 4.75 26.64
CA ILE A 148 19.74 6.03 26.36
C ILE A 148 19.80 6.98 27.56
N SER A 149 20.69 6.71 28.52
CA SER A 149 20.80 7.52 29.74
C SER A 149 21.23 8.98 29.50
N ASP A 150 21.85 9.23 28.35
CA ASP A 150 22.28 10.54 27.86
C ASP A 150 21.21 11.25 26.99
N PHE A 151 20.10 10.61 26.72
CA PHE A 151 19.03 11.19 25.91
C PHE A 151 18.21 12.18 26.74
N ALA A 152 17.84 13.30 26.13
CA ALA A 152 16.87 14.22 26.74
C ALA A 152 15.50 13.54 26.87
N LYS A 153 14.70 13.95 27.86
CA LYS A 153 13.32 13.46 27.96
C LYS A 153 12.52 13.89 26.73
N GLY A 154 11.88 12.95 26.07
CA GLY A 154 11.10 13.23 24.87
C GLY A 154 10.68 11.97 24.11
N THR A 155 10.12 12.20 22.96
CA THR A 155 9.76 11.16 21.98
C THR A 155 10.87 11.06 20.94
N TYR A 156 11.20 9.83 20.58
CA TYR A 156 12.19 9.49 19.57
C TYR A 156 11.58 8.55 18.55
N PHE A 157 12.06 8.63 17.32
CA PHE A 157 11.72 7.71 16.25
C PHE A 157 12.89 6.76 16.02
N ILE A 158 12.59 5.50 15.84
CA ILE A 158 13.58 4.47 15.51
C ILE A 158 13.29 3.99 14.10
N GLU A 159 14.29 4.12 13.24
CA GLU A 159 14.28 3.64 11.87
C GLU A 159 15.16 2.38 11.78
N GLU A 160 14.62 1.36 11.17
CA GLU A 160 15.33 0.13 10.84
C GLU A 160 15.63 0.11 9.34
N THR A 161 16.86 -0.25 8.97
CA THR A 161 17.22 -0.50 7.57
C THR A 161 17.85 -1.90 7.49
N VAL A 162 17.25 -2.77 6.68
CA VAL A 162 17.74 -4.13 6.41
C VAL A 162 18.65 -4.08 5.19
N GLU A 163 19.87 -4.60 5.30
CA GLU A 163 20.70 -4.84 4.12
C GLU A 163 20.26 -6.13 3.44
N PHE A 164 19.69 -6.03 2.26
CA PHE A 164 19.47 -7.20 1.41
C PHE A 164 20.80 -7.71 0.87
N THR A 165 21.31 -8.79 1.44
CA THR A 165 22.41 -9.51 0.82
C THR A 165 21.88 -10.30 -0.39
N ASP A 166 22.60 -10.22 -1.52
CA ASP A 166 22.26 -10.81 -2.84
C ASP A 166 22.20 -12.37 -2.85
N LYS A 167 21.84 -13.01 -1.73
CA LYS A 167 21.78 -14.49 -1.61
C LYS A 167 20.45 -15.11 -2.06
N ASP A 168 19.45 -14.32 -2.40
CA ASP A 168 18.13 -14.83 -2.82
C ASP A 168 17.94 -14.87 -4.35
N LYS A 169 19.03 -14.77 -5.10
CA LYS A 169 19.08 -14.99 -6.56
C LYS A 169 19.81 -16.29 -6.88
N SER A 170 19.21 -17.41 -6.55
CA SER A 170 19.62 -18.69 -7.14
C SER A 170 18.42 -19.64 -7.26
#